data_e47e5ed4e2b2bf648c473fcd1584f979
#
_entry.id   e47e5ed4e2b2bf648c473fcd1584f979
#
_cell.length_a   1.000
_cell.length_b   1.000
_cell.length_c   1.000
_cell.angle_alpha   90.00
_cell.angle_beta   90.00
_cell.angle_gamma   90.00
#
_symmetry.space_group_name_H-M   'P 1'
#
loop_
_entity.id
_entity.type
_entity.pdbx_description
1 polymer ?
#
loop_
_entity_poly.entity_id
_entity_poly.type
_entity_poly.pdbx_seq_one_letter_code
_entity_poly.pdbx_strand_id
1 'polypeptide(L)'
;MPKSYIKRILAARVYDVAIESPIDEARQLSARFGNRILLKREDLQPVFSFKLRGAYNRIVALSAEERARGVITASAGNHAQGVALAAERLQIKALIVMPRTTPEIKVSAVRSRGARVMLHGDTYDEACAHAQSLAVEKGMSYVHAYDDPDVIAGQGTIGMEILRQLSGPLDAVFVPVGGGGLLAGIAAYIKYVRPAVRVIGVEPDDAACLAAALKAGRRVKLTHVGIFADGVAVSQIGKETFRVIRQTVDEVITASTDEICAAIKDIFDDTRSIAEPAGALALAGLKKYIARENVRGQTLVAIDSGANTNFDRLRHISERTEIGEKREAILSVTIPEQPGSFRAFCNAVGRQRSITEFNYRYADTGEARIFVGVQVSPERGDRESLVEELSAKGYPVIDLTDNEMAKLHVRYMVGGRAPAASVEEIVYRFEFPERPGALLNFLNKLGHGWNISLFHYRNHGADFARVLVGFQVPKKDRRALAEFFAQMARVHRVYNYWDESENPAYRLFLG
;
A
#
# COMPACT_ATOMS: atom_id res chain seq x y z
N MET A 1 -9.18 30.01 18.30
CA MET A 1 -7.91 29.42 17.81
C MET A 1 -7.02 29.06 18.99
N PRO A 2 -6.34 27.94 19.02
CA PRO A 2 -5.52 27.53 20.16
C PRO A 2 -4.18 28.26 20.17
N LYS A 3 -4.19 29.57 20.48
CA LYS A 3 -2.98 30.42 20.66
C LYS A 3 -1.95 29.75 21.60
N SER A 4 -2.40 28.91 22.52
CA SER A 4 -1.55 28.16 23.44
C SER A 4 -0.59 27.18 22.72
N TYR A 5 -0.98 26.61 21.56
CA TYR A 5 -0.11 25.70 20.80
C TYR A 5 1.03 26.42 20.10
N ILE A 6 0.86 27.67 19.67
CA ILE A 6 1.93 28.42 19.00
C ILE A 6 3.15 28.56 19.92
N LYS A 7 2.92 28.98 21.17
CA LYS A 7 4.00 29.11 22.16
C LYS A 7 4.69 27.75 22.41
N ARG A 8 3.91 26.65 22.51
CA ARG A 8 4.46 25.31 22.71
C ARG A 8 5.28 24.83 21.51
N ILE A 9 4.81 25.09 20.27
CA ILE A 9 5.51 24.71 19.04
C ILE A 9 6.83 25.48 18.90
N LEU A 10 6.80 26.80 19.15
CA LEU A 10 7.99 27.63 19.09
C LEU A 10 9.03 27.27 20.18
N ALA A 11 8.57 26.76 21.33
CA ALA A 11 9.43 26.31 22.44
C ALA A 11 9.81 24.82 22.34
N ALA A 12 9.28 24.08 21.33
CA ALA A 12 9.48 22.65 21.21
C ALA A 12 10.97 22.31 20.94
N ARG A 13 11.48 21.39 21.70
CA ARG A 13 12.83 20.85 21.56
C ARG A 13 12.81 19.56 20.77
N VAL A 14 12.97 19.66 19.45
CA VAL A 14 12.97 18.48 18.57
C VAL A 14 14.31 18.28 17.86
N TYR A 15 15.03 19.35 17.61
CA TYR A 15 16.25 19.33 16.79
C TYR A 15 17.48 18.74 17.48
N ASP A 16 17.36 18.34 18.74
CA ASP A 16 18.37 17.52 19.43
C ASP A 16 18.45 16.10 18.80
N VAL A 17 17.39 15.64 18.15
CA VAL A 17 17.24 14.31 17.54
C VAL A 17 16.66 14.32 16.13
N ALA A 18 15.83 15.30 15.79
CA ALA A 18 15.22 15.42 14.47
C ALA A 18 16.08 16.30 13.57
N ILE A 19 16.09 15.98 12.28
CA ILE A 19 16.58 16.91 11.25
C ILE A 19 15.43 17.81 10.80
N GLU A 20 15.74 19.04 10.36
CA GLU A 20 14.83 19.81 9.53
C GLU A 20 14.73 19.10 8.17
N SER A 21 13.65 18.36 7.97
CA SER A 21 13.52 17.53 6.77
C SER A 21 13.33 18.39 5.52
N PRO A 22 13.81 17.96 4.35
CA PRO A 22 13.62 18.73 3.12
C PRO A 22 12.15 18.66 2.64
N ILE A 23 11.84 19.61 1.75
CA ILE A 23 10.65 19.56 0.89
C ILE A 23 11.14 19.29 -0.53
N ASP A 24 10.82 18.12 -1.06
CA ASP A 24 11.19 17.71 -2.41
C ASP A 24 10.03 17.94 -3.37
N GLU A 25 10.31 18.39 -4.57
CA GLU A 25 9.32 18.49 -5.63
C GLU A 25 9.16 17.14 -6.34
N ALA A 26 7.94 16.60 -6.31
CA ALA A 26 7.56 15.42 -7.06
C ALA A 26 7.31 15.81 -8.52
N ARG A 27 8.39 15.82 -9.33
CA ARG A 27 8.39 16.42 -10.68
C ARG A 27 7.49 15.69 -11.66
N GLN A 28 7.49 14.34 -11.64
CA GLN A 28 6.65 13.55 -12.52
C GLN A 28 5.17 13.74 -12.18
N LEU A 29 4.84 13.72 -10.88
CA LEU A 29 3.48 14.01 -10.41
C LEU A 29 3.05 15.45 -10.74
N SER A 30 3.93 16.43 -10.55
CA SER A 30 3.67 17.84 -10.86
C SER A 30 3.31 18.00 -12.33
N ALA A 31 4.09 17.40 -13.22
CA ALA A 31 3.83 17.43 -14.67
C ALA A 31 2.51 16.71 -15.02
N ARG A 32 2.26 15.53 -14.44
CA ARG A 32 1.05 14.72 -14.69
C ARG A 32 -0.23 15.44 -14.30
N PHE A 33 -0.23 16.14 -13.19
CA PHE A 33 -1.43 16.80 -12.64
C PHE A 33 -1.52 18.31 -12.93
N GLY A 34 -0.49 18.91 -13.51
CA GLY A 34 -0.48 20.36 -13.81
C GLY A 34 -0.53 21.24 -12.54
N ASN A 35 0.04 20.75 -11.44
CA ASN A 35 0.16 21.43 -10.15
C ASN A 35 1.60 21.32 -9.65
N ARG A 36 2.03 22.19 -8.75
CA ARG A 36 3.30 22.03 -8.05
C ARG A 36 3.09 21.13 -6.82
N ILE A 37 3.47 19.85 -6.92
CA ILE A 37 3.31 18.85 -5.87
C ILE A 37 4.62 18.68 -5.12
N LEU A 38 4.59 18.86 -3.81
CA LEU A 38 5.73 18.85 -2.92
C LEU A 38 5.56 17.79 -1.83
N LEU A 39 6.64 17.09 -1.51
CA LEU A 39 6.69 16.09 -0.44
C LEU A 39 7.51 16.60 0.73
N LYS A 40 6.91 16.71 1.91
CA LYS A 40 7.64 16.97 3.15
C LYS A 40 8.17 15.64 3.68
N ARG A 41 9.48 15.45 3.65
CA ARG A 41 10.19 14.19 3.76
C ARG A 41 10.50 13.78 5.22
N GLU A 42 9.46 13.41 5.97
CA GLU A 42 9.65 12.88 7.34
C GLU A 42 10.12 11.41 7.37
N ASP A 43 10.08 10.73 6.23
CA ASP A 43 10.70 9.42 6.00
C ASP A 43 12.23 9.44 6.15
N LEU A 44 12.88 10.60 5.95
CA LEU A 44 14.33 10.79 6.09
C LEU A 44 14.79 11.03 7.52
N GLN A 45 13.92 11.04 8.50
CA GLN A 45 14.29 11.17 9.90
C GLN A 45 15.12 9.96 10.39
N PRO A 46 15.96 10.11 11.45
CA PRO A 46 16.82 9.03 11.95
C PRO A 46 16.12 7.73 12.35
N VAL A 47 14.80 7.76 12.57
CA VAL A 47 13.94 6.57 12.80
C VAL A 47 12.94 6.39 11.68
N PHE A 48 13.20 6.92 10.50
CA PHE A 48 12.39 6.82 9.31
C PHE A 48 10.92 7.23 9.50
N SER A 49 10.64 8.18 10.42
CA SER A 49 9.30 8.75 10.62
C SER A 49 9.32 9.98 11.51
N PHE A 50 8.28 10.82 11.41
CA PHE A 50 8.12 12.05 12.21
C PHE A 50 7.96 11.81 13.71
N LYS A 51 7.64 10.61 14.15
CA LYS A 51 7.24 10.30 15.54
C LYS A 51 8.28 10.68 16.60
N LEU A 52 9.56 10.70 16.24
CA LEU A 52 10.63 11.11 17.15
C LEU A 52 10.45 12.53 17.67
N ARG A 53 9.88 13.45 16.87
CA ARG A 53 9.70 14.88 17.24
C ARG A 53 8.86 15.02 18.50
N GLY A 54 7.63 14.48 18.47
CA GLY A 54 6.72 14.57 19.60
C GLY A 54 7.17 13.71 20.78
N ALA A 55 7.71 12.51 20.53
CA ALA A 55 8.26 11.66 21.60
C ALA A 55 9.39 12.36 22.35
N TYR A 56 10.36 12.92 21.64
CA TYR A 56 11.47 13.64 22.27
C TYR A 56 11.01 14.89 23.00
N ASN A 57 10.18 15.73 22.37
CA ASN A 57 9.65 16.95 22.97
C ASN A 57 8.92 16.69 24.29
N ARG A 58 8.12 15.60 24.35
CA ARG A 58 7.43 15.20 25.59
C ARG A 58 8.41 14.71 26.66
N ILE A 59 9.38 13.89 26.28
CA ILE A 59 10.31 13.28 27.25
C ILE A 59 11.29 14.30 27.80
N VAL A 60 11.78 15.24 27.00
CA VAL A 60 12.69 16.29 27.46
C VAL A 60 12.00 17.31 28.38
N ALA A 61 10.68 17.42 28.34
CA ALA A 61 9.90 18.28 29.22
C ALA A 61 9.62 17.66 30.59
N LEU A 62 9.95 16.40 30.84
CA LEU A 62 9.77 15.69 32.12
C LEU A 62 10.74 16.30 33.19
N SER A 63 10.30 16.30 34.45
CA SER A 63 11.15 16.67 35.58
C SER A 63 12.34 15.71 35.77
N ALA A 64 13.32 16.08 36.55
CA ALA A 64 14.44 15.18 36.86
C ALA A 64 13.98 13.88 37.53
N GLU A 65 13.03 14.00 38.47
CA GLU A 65 12.45 12.83 39.17
C GLU A 65 11.66 11.93 38.23
N GLU A 66 10.88 12.51 37.31
CA GLU A 66 10.14 11.72 36.30
C GLU A 66 11.09 10.98 35.37
N ARG A 67 12.17 11.66 34.90
CA ARG A 67 13.20 11.02 34.07
C ARG A 67 13.93 9.90 34.78
N ALA A 68 14.24 10.08 36.07
CA ALA A 68 14.88 9.03 36.87
C ALA A 68 14.04 7.75 36.98
N ARG A 69 12.72 7.88 37.07
CA ARG A 69 11.80 6.73 37.05
C ARG A 69 11.68 6.08 35.67
N GLY A 70 11.99 6.82 34.60
CA GLY A 70 11.93 6.36 33.22
C GLY A 70 10.56 6.54 32.56
N VAL A 71 10.49 6.12 31.29
CA VAL A 71 9.30 6.29 30.46
C VAL A 71 8.75 4.95 29.99
N ILE A 72 7.44 4.90 29.74
CA ILE A 72 6.76 3.73 29.21
C ILE A 72 5.79 4.14 28.11
N THR A 73 5.63 3.30 27.10
CA THR A 73 4.59 3.45 26.07
C THR A 73 4.12 2.10 25.53
N ALA A 74 2.95 2.09 24.89
CA ALA A 74 2.50 0.98 24.07
C ALA A 74 2.59 1.34 22.60
N SER A 75 3.40 0.62 21.83
CA SER A 75 3.48 0.79 20.36
C SER A 75 4.35 -0.31 19.77
N ALA A 76 3.94 -0.84 18.62
CA ALA A 76 4.72 -1.80 17.82
C ALA A 76 5.36 -1.15 16.56
N GLY A 77 5.29 0.17 16.40
CA GLY A 77 5.72 0.87 15.19
C GLY A 77 6.54 2.12 15.44
N ASN A 78 6.27 3.16 14.64
CA ASN A 78 7.03 4.41 14.61
C ASN A 78 7.18 5.11 15.96
N HIS A 79 6.12 5.11 16.79
CA HIS A 79 6.17 5.73 18.09
C HIS A 79 7.12 5.02 19.05
N ALA A 80 7.16 3.69 19.03
CA ALA A 80 8.10 2.89 19.82
C ALA A 80 9.56 3.26 19.51
N GLN A 81 9.90 3.38 18.22
CA GLN A 81 11.24 3.77 17.78
C GLN A 81 11.56 5.22 18.17
N GLY A 82 10.58 6.14 18.06
CA GLY A 82 10.75 7.52 18.49
C GLY A 82 11.01 7.65 20.00
N VAL A 83 10.28 6.90 20.83
CA VAL A 83 10.49 6.86 22.29
C VAL A 83 11.84 6.23 22.64
N ALA A 84 12.20 5.12 21.96
CA ALA A 84 13.49 4.44 22.18
C ALA A 84 14.67 5.37 21.85
N LEU A 85 14.64 6.07 20.70
CA LEU A 85 15.66 7.06 20.33
C LEU A 85 15.76 8.22 21.34
N ALA A 86 14.61 8.74 21.78
CA ALA A 86 14.57 9.81 22.76
C ALA A 86 15.17 9.37 24.11
N ALA A 87 14.86 8.17 24.56
CA ALA A 87 15.39 7.59 25.79
C ALA A 87 16.91 7.33 25.69
N GLU A 88 17.36 6.78 24.56
CA GLU A 88 18.79 6.60 24.26
C GLU A 88 19.55 7.93 24.32
N ARG A 89 19.04 8.98 23.65
CA ARG A 89 19.66 10.30 23.62
C ARG A 89 19.72 10.96 24.98
N LEU A 90 18.71 10.76 25.82
CA LEU A 90 18.61 11.36 27.17
C LEU A 90 19.14 10.43 28.27
N GLN A 91 19.63 9.25 27.91
CA GLN A 91 20.15 8.22 28.83
C GLN A 91 19.18 7.85 29.95
N ILE A 92 17.90 7.68 29.61
CA ILE A 92 16.84 7.30 30.52
C ILE A 92 16.29 5.89 30.20
N LYS A 93 15.71 5.25 31.20
CA LYS A 93 15.09 3.93 31.02
C LYS A 93 13.81 4.06 30.20
N ALA A 94 13.66 3.22 29.19
CA ALA A 94 12.41 3.09 28.41
C ALA A 94 11.89 1.66 28.45
N LEU A 95 10.60 1.51 28.72
CA LEU A 95 9.86 0.25 28.59
C LEU A 95 8.81 0.38 27.48
N ILE A 96 8.92 -0.46 26.47
CA ILE A 96 8.00 -0.46 25.33
C ILE A 96 7.17 -1.74 25.39
N VAL A 97 5.86 -1.60 25.57
CA VAL A 97 4.93 -2.73 25.56
C VAL A 97 4.38 -2.93 24.14
N MET A 98 4.52 -4.13 23.62
CA MET A 98 4.08 -4.49 22.26
C MET A 98 3.16 -5.73 22.33
N PRO A 99 2.19 -5.87 21.42
CA PRO A 99 1.47 -7.14 21.24
C PRO A 99 2.44 -8.30 20.95
N ARG A 100 2.08 -9.52 21.34
CA ARG A 100 2.87 -10.74 21.03
C ARG A 100 2.94 -11.02 19.53
N THR A 101 1.97 -10.52 18.77
CA THR A 101 1.89 -10.62 17.32
C THR A 101 2.87 -9.70 16.57
N THR A 102 3.63 -8.85 17.30
CA THR A 102 4.59 -7.92 16.69
C THR A 102 5.74 -8.66 16.02
N PRO A 103 6.02 -8.41 14.72
CA PRO A 103 7.14 -9.02 14.02
C PRO A 103 8.49 -8.74 14.70
N GLU A 104 9.37 -9.75 14.73
CA GLU A 104 10.67 -9.64 15.40
C GLU A 104 11.55 -8.50 14.87
N ILE A 105 11.44 -8.16 13.60
CA ILE A 105 12.17 -7.02 13.00
C ILE A 105 11.84 -5.70 13.70
N LYS A 106 10.57 -5.49 14.09
CA LYS A 106 10.13 -4.29 14.83
C LYS A 106 10.58 -4.31 16.28
N VAL A 107 10.55 -5.50 16.91
CA VAL A 107 11.04 -5.70 18.27
C VAL A 107 12.54 -5.42 18.34
N SER A 108 13.30 -5.99 17.43
CA SER A 108 14.77 -5.82 17.34
C SER A 108 15.17 -4.37 17.08
N ALA A 109 14.44 -3.65 16.22
CA ALA A 109 14.69 -2.22 15.95
C ALA A 109 14.59 -1.33 17.21
N VAL A 110 13.71 -1.69 18.14
CA VAL A 110 13.57 -0.96 19.42
C VAL A 110 14.62 -1.42 20.43
N ARG A 111 14.90 -2.72 20.51
CA ARG A 111 15.93 -3.26 21.43
C ARG A 111 17.35 -2.77 21.07
N SER A 112 17.64 -2.61 19.80
CA SER A 112 18.97 -2.11 19.35
C SER A 112 19.29 -0.69 19.84
N ARG A 113 18.25 0.08 20.26
CA ARG A 113 18.38 1.40 20.88
C ARG A 113 18.41 1.36 22.41
N GLY A 114 18.60 0.18 23.01
CA GLY A 114 18.69 0.03 24.47
C GLY A 114 17.35 0.07 25.22
N ALA A 115 16.22 0.22 24.56
CA ALA A 115 14.93 0.17 25.21
C ALA A 115 14.53 -1.28 25.55
N ARG A 116 13.93 -1.46 26.74
CA ARG A 116 13.36 -2.76 27.14
C ARG A 116 12.03 -2.98 26.43
N VAL A 117 11.86 -4.14 25.79
CA VAL A 117 10.60 -4.53 25.17
C VAL A 117 9.90 -5.60 26.00
N MET A 118 8.61 -5.41 26.26
CA MET A 118 7.72 -6.39 26.90
C MET A 118 6.62 -6.75 25.90
N LEU A 119 6.50 -8.05 25.59
CA LEU A 119 5.42 -8.56 24.75
C LEU A 119 4.24 -8.96 25.64
N HIS A 120 3.06 -8.33 25.42
CA HIS A 120 1.85 -8.57 26.22
C HIS A 120 0.58 -8.45 25.38
N GLY A 121 -0.35 -9.40 25.57
CA GLY A 121 -1.61 -9.45 24.82
C GLY A 121 -1.41 -9.78 23.34
N ASP A 122 -2.50 -9.94 22.62
CA ASP A 122 -2.51 -10.23 21.19
C ASP A 122 -2.93 -9.00 20.35
N THR A 123 -3.50 -7.98 21.04
CA THR A 123 -4.00 -6.74 20.43
C THR A 123 -3.27 -5.50 20.96
N TYR A 124 -3.34 -4.40 20.21
CA TYR A 124 -2.82 -3.11 20.66
C TYR A 124 -3.54 -2.60 21.91
N ASP A 125 -4.87 -2.80 22.02
CA ASP A 125 -5.66 -2.32 23.17
C ASP A 125 -5.21 -3.03 24.47
N GLU A 126 -4.92 -4.34 24.42
CA GLU A 126 -4.39 -5.10 25.56
C GLU A 126 -2.99 -4.64 25.97
N ALA A 127 -2.10 -4.47 25.00
CA ALA A 127 -0.76 -3.94 25.26
C ALA A 127 -0.82 -2.53 25.86
N CYS A 128 -1.72 -1.68 25.37
CA CYS A 128 -1.93 -0.32 25.86
C CYS A 128 -2.45 -0.29 27.30
N ALA A 129 -3.47 -1.08 27.61
CA ALA A 129 -4.03 -1.18 28.96
C ALA A 129 -2.96 -1.67 29.95
N HIS A 130 -2.16 -2.66 29.55
CA HIS A 130 -1.08 -3.18 30.39
C HIS A 130 0.03 -2.14 30.59
N ALA A 131 0.43 -1.40 29.55
CA ALA A 131 1.41 -0.33 29.68
C ALA A 131 0.96 0.78 30.62
N GLN A 132 -0.32 1.16 30.57
CA GLN A 132 -0.91 2.16 31.47
C GLN A 132 -0.94 1.67 32.93
N SER A 133 -1.29 0.40 33.17
CA SER A 133 -1.23 -0.21 34.49
C SER A 133 0.20 -0.20 35.06
N LEU A 134 1.18 -0.63 34.27
CA LEU A 134 2.59 -0.63 34.64
C LEU A 134 3.13 0.79 34.87
N ALA A 135 2.66 1.77 34.13
CA ALA A 135 3.04 3.18 34.33
C ALA A 135 2.71 3.63 35.76
N VAL A 136 1.49 3.31 36.23
CA VAL A 136 1.05 3.63 37.61
C VAL A 136 1.82 2.81 38.63
N GLU A 137 1.90 1.48 38.45
CA GLU A 137 2.58 0.57 39.37
C GLU A 137 4.06 0.95 39.61
N LYS A 138 4.77 1.30 38.51
CA LYS A 138 6.22 1.59 38.54
C LYS A 138 6.52 3.08 38.67
N GLY A 139 5.52 3.95 38.70
CA GLY A 139 5.67 5.40 38.73
C GLY A 139 6.36 5.95 37.46
N MET A 140 6.33 5.22 36.34
CA MET A 140 6.93 5.64 35.07
C MET A 140 6.03 6.64 34.34
N SER A 141 6.64 7.56 33.58
CA SER A 141 5.86 8.51 32.78
C SER A 141 5.38 7.84 31.49
N TYR A 142 4.05 7.80 31.29
CA TYR A 142 3.47 7.29 30.06
C TYR A 142 3.61 8.31 28.93
N VAL A 143 4.20 7.92 27.82
CA VAL A 143 4.38 8.77 26.61
C VAL A 143 3.32 8.37 25.59
N HIS A 144 2.29 9.23 25.46
CA HIS A 144 1.19 8.96 24.53
C HIS A 144 1.61 9.17 23.08
N ALA A 145 1.13 8.35 22.15
CA ALA A 145 1.56 8.40 20.76
C ALA A 145 1.05 9.62 19.97
N TYR A 146 -0.01 10.31 20.45
CA TYR A 146 -0.63 11.45 19.76
C TYR A 146 -1.43 12.40 20.66
N ASP A 147 -2.08 11.92 21.75
CA ASP A 147 -3.05 12.71 22.54
C ASP A 147 -2.40 13.33 23.78
N ASP A 148 -1.32 14.06 23.56
CA ASP A 148 -0.54 14.80 24.56
C ASP A 148 -0.14 16.16 23.99
N PRO A 149 -0.35 17.28 24.73
CA PRO A 149 -0.04 18.61 24.22
C PRO A 149 1.43 18.81 23.80
N ASP A 150 2.39 18.19 24.48
CA ASP A 150 3.80 18.33 24.14
C ASP A 150 4.16 17.46 22.92
N VAL A 151 3.51 16.29 22.77
CA VAL A 151 3.61 15.47 21.56
C VAL A 151 3.06 16.24 20.35
N ILE A 152 1.85 16.81 20.46
CA ILE A 152 1.22 17.62 19.41
C ILE A 152 2.11 18.80 19.03
N ALA A 153 2.72 19.50 20.03
CA ALA A 153 3.61 20.62 19.79
C ALA A 153 4.87 20.21 19.03
N GLY A 154 5.48 19.08 19.40
CA GLY A 154 6.62 18.52 18.68
C GLY A 154 6.32 18.24 17.22
N GLN A 155 5.15 17.66 16.92
CA GLN A 155 4.70 17.41 15.54
C GLN A 155 4.42 18.73 14.79
N GLY A 156 3.95 19.75 15.48
CA GLY A 156 3.67 21.08 14.92
C GLY A 156 4.88 21.79 14.35
N THR A 157 6.10 21.41 14.74
CA THR A 157 7.35 21.93 14.16
C THR A 157 7.46 21.69 12.66
N ILE A 158 6.80 20.62 12.14
CA ILE A 158 6.73 20.34 10.70
C ILE A 158 5.98 21.47 9.98
N GLY A 159 4.87 21.96 10.54
CA GLY A 159 4.14 23.11 9.99
C GLY A 159 4.97 24.39 9.99
N MET A 160 5.80 24.60 11.02
CA MET A 160 6.75 25.72 11.08
C MET A 160 7.82 25.60 9.98
N GLU A 161 8.39 24.42 9.79
CA GLU A 161 9.39 24.15 8.74
C GLU A 161 8.81 24.37 7.34
N ILE A 162 7.60 23.89 7.08
CA ILE A 162 6.93 24.08 5.78
C ILE A 162 6.81 25.56 5.44
N LEU A 163 6.30 26.39 6.37
CA LEU A 163 6.13 27.82 6.13
C LEU A 163 7.44 28.58 6.03
N ARG A 164 8.52 28.09 6.63
CA ARG A 164 9.86 28.66 6.52
C ARG A 164 10.55 28.30 5.20
N GLN A 165 10.39 27.05 4.76
CA GLN A 165 10.99 26.53 3.52
C GLN A 165 10.23 26.99 2.26
N LEU A 166 8.95 27.34 2.38
CA LEU A 166 8.11 27.81 1.27
C LEU A 166 7.72 29.26 1.45
N SER A 167 8.52 30.17 0.91
CA SER A 167 8.23 31.62 0.93
C SER A 167 7.16 32.04 -0.08
N GLY A 168 6.92 31.23 -1.13
CA GLY A 168 5.95 31.48 -2.19
C GLY A 168 4.52 31.03 -1.86
N PRO A 169 3.66 30.91 -2.89
CA PRO A 169 2.29 30.45 -2.73
C PRO A 169 2.24 29.02 -2.17
N LEU A 170 1.26 28.79 -1.31
CA LEU A 170 0.93 27.48 -0.75
C LEU A 170 -0.60 27.42 -0.61
N ASP A 171 -1.25 26.53 -1.34
CA ASP A 171 -2.70 26.43 -1.39
C ASP A 171 -3.25 25.42 -0.38
N ALA A 172 -2.62 24.24 -0.29
CA ALA A 172 -3.06 23.20 0.65
C ALA A 172 -1.92 22.33 1.16
N VAL A 173 -2.10 21.80 2.38
CA VAL A 173 -1.24 20.80 3.03
C VAL A 173 -2.07 19.58 3.40
N PHE A 174 -1.63 18.40 2.94
CA PHE A 174 -2.26 17.11 3.18
C PHE A 174 -1.50 16.35 4.24
N VAL A 175 -2.20 15.87 5.27
CA VAL A 175 -1.59 15.29 6.45
C VAL A 175 -2.23 13.95 6.77
N PRO A 176 -1.48 12.84 6.91
CA PRO A 176 -2.04 11.53 7.27
C PRO A 176 -2.53 11.53 8.71
N VAL A 177 -3.66 10.87 8.93
CA VAL A 177 -4.35 10.89 10.23
C VAL A 177 -4.57 9.48 10.77
N GLY A 178 -3.99 9.23 11.96
CA GLY A 178 -4.41 8.16 12.85
C GLY A 178 -5.08 8.78 14.08
N GLY A 179 -4.36 8.90 15.20
CA GLY A 179 -4.88 9.57 16.41
C GLY A 179 -4.93 11.10 16.36
N GLY A 180 -4.47 11.73 15.27
CA GLY A 180 -4.62 13.16 15.00
C GLY A 180 -3.50 14.08 15.49
N GLY A 181 -2.45 13.56 16.14
CA GLY A 181 -1.38 14.40 16.74
C GLY A 181 -0.61 15.23 15.70
N LEU A 182 -0.27 14.63 14.56
CA LEU A 182 0.42 15.31 13.46
C LEU A 182 -0.46 16.40 12.84
N LEU A 183 -1.69 16.03 12.48
CA LEU A 183 -2.66 16.96 11.88
C LEU A 183 -2.96 18.15 12.81
N ALA A 184 -3.21 17.88 14.09
CA ALA A 184 -3.48 18.93 15.08
C ALA A 184 -2.33 19.92 15.23
N GLY A 185 -1.08 19.41 15.29
CA GLY A 185 0.12 20.24 15.42
C GLY A 185 0.37 21.11 14.19
N ILE A 186 0.36 20.52 12.99
CA ILE A 186 0.56 21.22 11.71
C ILE A 186 -0.54 22.26 11.51
N ALA A 187 -1.81 21.88 11.68
CA ALA A 187 -2.94 22.76 11.45
C ALA A 187 -2.96 23.94 12.43
N ALA A 188 -2.65 23.70 13.71
CA ALA A 188 -2.58 24.78 14.69
C ALA A 188 -1.57 25.86 14.28
N TYR A 189 -0.40 25.47 13.76
CA TYR A 189 0.62 26.42 13.33
C TYR A 189 0.25 27.12 12.02
N ILE A 190 -0.09 26.35 10.98
CA ILE A 190 -0.38 26.90 9.65
C ILE A 190 -1.57 27.85 9.71
N LYS A 191 -2.68 27.49 10.35
CA LYS A 191 -3.86 28.34 10.47
C LYS A 191 -3.65 29.62 11.30
N TYR A 192 -2.67 29.60 12.18
CA TYR A 192 -2.31 30.82 12.91
C TYR A 192 -1.49 31.79 12.04
N VAL A 193 -0.53 31.28 11.25
CA VAL A 193 0.43 32.11 10.48
C VAL A 193 -0.11 32.47 9.09
N ARG A 194 -0.70 31.49 8.39
CA ARG A 194 -1.28 31.63 7.04
C ARG A 194 -2.69 31.01 7.01
N PRO A 195 -3.70 31.68 7.53
CA PRO A 195 -5.05 31.11 7.68
C PRO A 195 -5.75 30.74 6.35
N ALA A 196 -5.31 31.35 5.24
CA ALA A 196 -5.82 31.03 3.91
C ALA A 196 -5.37 29.65 3.38
N VAL A 197 -4.25 29.10 3.87
CA VAL A 197 -3.78 27.78 3.46
C VAL A 197 -4.73 26.71 3.98
N ARG A 198 -5.21 25.86 3.09
CA ARG A 198 -6.05 24.71 3.48
C ARG A 198 -5.22 23.64 4.15
N VAL A 199 -5.71 23.09 5.26
CA VAL A 199 -5.12 21.92 5.92
C VAL A 199 -6.12 20.78 5.86
N ILE A 200 -5.75 19.72 5.17
CA ILE A 200 -6.61 18.60 4.83
C ILE A 200 -6.05 17.33 5.48
N GLY A 201 -6.87 16.69 6.33
CA GLY A 201 -6.57 15.39 6.91
C GLY A 201 -6.85 14.27 5.90
N VAL A 202 -6.02 13.23 5.90
CA VAL A 202 -6.25 12.04 5.07
C VAL A 202 -6.25 10.79 5.93
N GLU A 203 -7.33 10.00 5.84
CA GLU A 203 -7.50 8.72 6.55
C GLU A 203 -7.66 7.55 5.56
N PRO A 204 -7.29 6.30 5.94
CA PRO A 204 -7.72 5.14 5.19
C PRO A 204 -9.24 4.94 5.29
N ASP A 205 -9.88 4.45 4.23
CA ASP A 205 -11.32 4.19 4.22
C ASP A 205 -11.77 3.25 5.35
N ASP A 206 -10.92 2.27 5.69
CA ASP A 206 -11.16 1.23 6.71
C ASP A 206 -10.67 1.62 8.12
N ALA A 207 -10.15 2.84 8.32
CA ALA A 207 -9.70 3.37 9.61
C ALA A 207 -10.06 4.86 9.80
N ALA A 208 -11.18 5.33 9.26
CA ALA A 208 -11.61 6.73 9.20
C ALA A 208 -12.27 7.22 10.51
N CYS A 209 -11.53 7.18 11.63
CA CYS A 209 -12.09 7.53 12.95
C CYS A 209 -12.33 9.05 13.13
N LEU A 210 -11.54 9.91 12.48
CA LEU A 210 -11.73 11.35 12.52
C LEU A 210 -12.95 11.76 11.67
N ALA A 211 -13.09 11.24 10.46
CA ALA A 211 -14.24 11.51 9.61
C ALA A 211 -15.55 11.10 10.31
N ALA A 212 -15.58 9.92 10.94
CA ALA A 212 -16.70 9.47 11.75
C ALA A 212 -16.98 10.41 12.95
N ALA A 213 -15.94 10.87 13.64
CA ALA A 213 -16.07 11.78 14.78
C ALA A 213 -16.55 13.18 14.36
N LEU A 214 -16.09 13.71 13.24
CA LEU A 214 -16.55 15.01 12.69
C LEU A 214 -18.02 14.94 12.28
N LYS A 215 -18.42 13.86 11.58
CA LYS A 215 -19.83 13.63 11.21
C LYS A 215 -20.74 13.53 12.43
N ALA A 216 -20.28 12.86 13.50
CA ALA A 216 -21.05 12.68 14.73
C ALA A 216 -20.99 13.90 15.69
N GLY A 217 -20.12 14.89 15.44
CA GLY A 217 -19.87 16.03 16.34
C GLY A 217 -19.20 15.66 17.68
N ARG A 218 -18.82 14.36 17.86
CA ARG A 218 -18.20 13.80 19.07
C ARG A 218 -17.25 12.66 18.69
N ARG A 219 -16.35 12.33 19.60
CA ARG A 219 -15.46 11.17 19.40
C ARG A 219 -16.26 9.88 19.29
N VAL A 220 -15.95 9.08 18.28
CA VAL A 220 -16.57 7.76 18.01
C VAL A 220 -15.48 6.71 18.02
N LYS A 221 -15.73 5.54 18.62
CA LYS A 221 -14.87 4.39 18.51
C LYS A 221 -15.37 3.49 17.38
N LEU A 222 -14.53 3.23 16.40
CA LEU A 222 -14.81 2.30 15.31
C LEU A 222 -14.86 0.87 15.84
N THR A 223 -15.77 0.07 15.31
CA THR A 223 -15.92 -1.36 15.66
C THR A 223 -14.89 -2.24 14.96
N HIS A 224 -14.42 -1.81 13.81
CA HIS A 224 -13.39 -2.46 13.01
C HIS A 224 -12.40 -1.44 12.48
N VAL A 225 -11.14 -1.81 12.37
CA VAL A 225 -10.06 -0.96 11.87
C VAL A 225 -9.18 -1.80 10.95
N GLY A 226 -9.00 -1.33 9.71
CA GLY A 226 -8.05 -1.91 8.78
C GLY A 226 -6.61 -1.73 9.23
N ILE A 227 -5.78 -2.72 8.96
CA ILE A 227 -4.39 -2.78 9.44
C ILE A 227 -3.36 -2.60 8.32
N PHE A 228 -3.79 -2.34 7.08
CA PHE A 228 -2.85 -2.15 5.97
C PHE A 228 -1.96 -0.93 6.21
N ALA A 229 -2.53 0.21 6.57
CA ALA A 229 -1.78 1.41 6.95
C ALA A 229 -1.60 1.44 8.48
N ASP A 230 -0.81 0.50 9.03
CA ASP A 230 -0.67 0.25 10.48
C ASP A 230 -0.22 1.48 11.28
N GLY A 231 0.58 2.38 10.69
CA GLY A 231 0.99 3.66 11.32
C GLY A 231 -0.16 4.62 11.63
N VAL A 232 -1.34 4.44 11.02
CA VAL A 232 -2.56 5.24 11.20
C VAL A 232 -3.79 4.40 11.59
N ALA A 233 -3.63 3.11 11.84
CA ALA A 233 -4.71 2.19 12.23
C ALA A 233 -5.18 2.47 13.69
N VAL A 234 -6.03 3.46 13.89
CA VAL A 234 -6.50 3.93 15.19
C VAL A 234 -8.03 3.87 15.25
N SER A 235 -8.57 3.20 16.28
CA SER A 235 -10.01 3.03 16.43
C SER A 235 -10.76 4.29 16.91
N GLN A 236 -10.06 5.22 17.56
CA GLN A 236 -10.67 6.45 18.05
C GLN A 236 -9.69 7.61 18.06
N ILE A 237 -10.11 8.76 17.54
CA ILE A 237 -9.37 10.02 17.58
C ILE A 237 -9.08 10.46 19.03
N GLY A 238 -7.94 11.10 19.29
CA GLY A 238 -7.59 11.63 20.62
C GLY A 238 -8.57 12.69 21.10
N LYS A 239 -8.62 12.94 22.40
CA LYS A 239 -9.49 13.97 23.01
C LYS A 239 -8.97 15.36 22.69
N GLU A 240 -7.71 15.59 22.96
CA GLU A 240 -7.07 16.89 22.75
C GLU A 240 -6.84 17.16 21.26
N THR A 241 -6.44 16.13 20.49
CA THR A 241 -6.28 16.25 19.05
C THR A 241 -7.61 16.61 18.36
N PHE A 242 -8.71 15.98 18.72
CA PHE A 242 -10.03 16.30 18.19
C PHE A 242 -10.46 17.74 18.53
N ARG A 243 -10.19 18.20 19.75
CA ARG A 243 -10.47 19.59 20.16
C ARG A 243 -9.76 20.62 19.27
N VAL A 244 -8.51 20.36 18.92
CA VAL A 244 -7.71 21.24 18.07
C VAL A 244 -8.17 21.16 16.61
N ILE A 245 -8.32 19.93 16.08
CA ILE A 245 -8.69 19.66 14.70
C ILE A 245 -10.01 20.33 14.32
N ARG A 246 -11.03 20.24 15.16
CA ARG A 246 -12.35 20.88 14.92
C ARG A 246 -12.29 22.39 14.68
N GLN A 247 -11.22 23.06 15.09
CA GLN A 247 -11.05 24.51 14.97
C GLN A 247 -10.08 24.92 13.87
N THR A 248 -9.31 23.96 13.32
CA THR A 248 -8.15 24.30 12.50
C THR A 248 -8.04 23.50 11.20
N VAL A 249 -8.84 22.45 11.03
CA VAL A 249 -8.80 21.59 9.83
C VAL A 249 -9.99 21.93 8.92
N ASP A 250 -9.72 22.07 7.63
CA ASP A 250 -10.72 22.47 6.66
C ASP A 250 -11.53 21.29 6.15
N GLU A 251 -10.89 20.12 6.00
CA GLU A 251 -11.51 18.96 5.39
C GLU A 251 -10.81 17.66 5.81
N VAL A 252 -11.51 16.54 5.69
CA VAL A 252 -10.93 15.19 5.77
C VAL A 252 -11.33 14.39 4.53
N ILE A 253 -10.34 13.77 3.89
CA ILE A 253 -10.50 12.90 2.72
C ILE A 253 -10.14 11.48 3.14
N THR A 254 -10.84 10.48 2.62
CA THR A 254 -10.47 9.09 2.81
C THR A 254 -9.87 8.49 1.54
N ALA A 255 -8.97 7.52 1.68
CA ALA A 255 -8.30 6.83 0.58
C ALA A 255 -8.35 5.31 0.77
N SER A 256 -8.57 4.59 -0.33
CA SER A 256 -8.56 3.13 -0.35
C SER A 256 -7.13 2.55 -0.29
N THR A 257 -7.03 1.28 0.06
CA THR A 257 -5.75 0.55 0.04
C THR A 257 -5.07 0.62 -1.34
N ASP A 258 -5.83 0.54 -2.43
CA ASP A 258 -5.28 0.60 -3.79
C ASP A 258 -4.75 1.99 -4.12
N GLU A 259 -5.47 3.06 -3.72
CA GLU A 259 -5.01 4.46 -3.88
C GLU A 259 -3.72 4.72 -3.07
N ILE A 260 -3.60 4.12 -1.88
CA ILE A 260 -2.37 4.20 -1.07
C ILE A 260 -1.20 3.47 -1.76
N CYS A 261 -1.43 2.26 -2.30
CA CYS A 261 -0.40 1.52 -3.04
C CYS A 261 0.08 2.30 -4.26
N ALA A 262 -0.84 2.91 -5.01
CA ALA A 262 -0.50 3.79 -6.13
C ALA A 262 0.33 5.00 -5.68
N ALA A 263 0.03 5.60 -4.53
CA ALA A 263 0.80 6.72 -3.99
C ALA A 263 2.22 6.30 -3.53
N ILE A 264 2.40 5.07 -3.00
CA ILE A 264 3.74 4.53 -2.68
C ILE A 264 4.59 4.44 -3.95
N LYS A 265 4.02 3.94 -5.06
CA LYS A 265 4.70 3.88 -6.35
C LYS A 265 5.08 5.27 -6.85
N ASP A 266 4.16 6.23 -6.79
CA ASP A 266 4.41 7.60 -7.23
C ASP A 266 5.56 8.25 -6.42
N ILE A 267 5.61 8.05 -5.09
CA ILE A 267 6.73 8.51 -4.25
C ILE A 267 8.03 7.85 -4.70
N PHE A 268 8.02 6.53 -4.94
CA PHE A 268 9.20 5.82 -5.41
C PHE A 268 9.66 6.32 -6.78
N ASP A 269 8.76 6.57 -7.71
CA ASP A 269 9.10 7.04 -9.07
C ASP A 269 9.77 8.42 -9.04
N ASP A 270 9.33 9.32 -8.14
CA ASP A 270 9.89 10.66 -8.01
C ASP A 270 11.13 10.75 -7.10
N THR A 271 11.23 9.90 -6.05
CA THR A 271 12.26 10.04 -5.00
C THR A 271 13.23 8.87 -4.87
N ARG A 272 12.90 7.71 -5.42
CA ARG A 272 13.57 6.41 -5.20
C ARG A 272 13.55 5.94 -3.73
N SER A 273 12.70 6.52 -2.90
CA SER A 273 12.41 6.05 -1.54
C SER A 273 11.12 5.26 -1.50
N ILE A 274 11.04 4.27 -0.63
CA ILE A 274 9.82 3.47 -0.42
C ILE A 274 9.15 3.95 0.86
N ALA A 275 8.06 4.70 0.72
CA ALA A 275 7.23 5.09 1.85
C ALA A 275 6.46 3.90 2.42
N GLU A 276 6.20 3.89 3.72
CA GLU A 276 5.23 2.98 4.32
C GLU A 276 3.79 3.38 3.92
N PRO A 277 2.79 2.49 4.02
CA PRO A 277 1.41 2.83 3.66
C PRO A 277 0.89 4.09 4.36
N ALA A 278 1.19 4.29 5.64
CA ALA A 278 0.83 5.51 6.36
C ALA A 278 1.61 6.75 5.85
N GLY A 279 2.84 6.56 5.35
CA GLY A 279 3.68 7.61 4.77
C GLY A 279 3.10 8.18 3.48
N ALA A 280 2.62 7.30 2.61
CA ALA A 280 2.06 7.66 1.31
C ALA A 280 0.60 8.15 1.36
N LEU A 281 -0.09 7.97 2.48
CA LEU A 281 -1.52 8.26 2.62
C LEU A 281 -1.88 9.71 2.27
N ALA A 282 -1.07 10.68 2.69
CA ALA A 282 -1.29 12.09 2.38
C ALA A 282 -1.27 12.36 0.87
N LEU A 283 -0.36 11.72 0.14
CA LEU A 283 -0.28 11.84 -1.32
C LEU A 283 -1.50 11.19 -2.00
N ALA A 284 -1.99 10.04 -1.50
CA ALA A 284 -3.21 9.42 -2.01
C ALA A 284 -4.41 10.38 -1.91
N GLY A 285 -4.58 11.04 -0.75
CA GLY A 285 -5.62 12.05 -0.56
C GLY A 285 -5.43 13.29 -1.43
N LEU A 286 -4.19 13.75 -1.63
CA LEU A 286 -3.86 14.86 -2.52
C LEU A 286 -4.26 14.54 -3.98
N LYS A 287 -3.94 13.36 -4.48
CA LYS A 287 -4.35 12.92 -5.83
C LYS A 287 -5.88 12.92 -5.98
N LYS A 288 -6.57 12.40 -4.98
CA LYS A 288 -8.04 12.37 -4.93
C LYS A 288 -8.65 13.78 -4.89
N TYR A 289 -8.04 14.69 -4.12
CA TYR A 289 -8.43 16.11 -4.09
C TYR A 289 -8.29 16.75 -5.48
N ILE A 290 -7.15 16.61 -6.14
CA ILE A 290 -6.94 17.16 -7.49
C ILE A 290 -8.00 16.64 -8.47
N ALA A 291 -8.28 15.34 -8.46
CA ALA A 291 -9.26 14.72 -9.35
C ALA A 291 -10.70 15.22 -9.07
N ARG A 292 -11.06 15.40 -7.80
CA ARG A 292 -12.39 15.87 -7.39
C ARG A 292 -12.62 17.35 -7.71
N GLU A 293 -11.64 18.20 -7.36
CA GLU A 293 -11.74 19.66 -7.51
C GLU A 293 -11.32 20.16 -8.90
N ASN A 294 -10.72 19.29 -9.70
CA ASN A 294 -10.16 19.63 -11.04
C ASN A 294 -9.21 20.84 -11.02
N VAL A 295 -8.39 20.96 -9.96
CA VAL A 295 -7.49 22.11 -9.76
C VAL A 295 -6.22 22.00 -10.58
N ARG A 296 -5.71 23.14 -11.05
CA ARG A 296 -4.44 23.27 -11.77
C ARG A 296 -3.69 24.53 -11.31
N GLY A 297 -2.36 24.52 -11.42
CA GLY A 297 -1.50 25.65 -11.06
C GLY A 297 -1.38 25.92 -9.56
N GLN A 298 -1.89 25.02 -8.70
CA GLN A 298 -1.77 25.12 -7.24
C GLN A 298 -0.44 24.57 -6.74
N THR A 299 0.02 25.08 -5.59
CA THR A 299 1.13 24.53 -4.81
C THR A 299 0.58 23.70 -3.66
N LEU A 300 0.78 22.39 -3.71
CA LEU A 300 0.22 21.39 -2.80
C LEU A 300 1.34 20.64 -2.09
N VAL A 301 1.27 20.50 -0.77
CA VAL A 301 2.25 19.75 0.04
C VAL A 301 1.59 18.50 0.61
N ALA A 302 2.18 17.32 0.39
CA ALA A 302 1.85 16.09 1.11
C ALA A 302 2.96 15.75 2.10
N ILE A 303 2.58 15.29 3.31
CA ILE A 303 3.54 14.81 4.30
C ILE A 303 3.84 13.34 4.01
N ASP A 304 5.05 13.05 3.52
CA ASP A 304 5.60 11.68 3.54
C ASP A 304 6.05 11.36 4.97
N SER A 305 5.17 10.72 5.72
CA SER A 305 5.28 10.68 7.18
C SER A 305 6.19 9.57 7.71
N GLY A 306 6.59 8.63 6.86
CA GLY A 306 7.52 7.58 7.25
C GLY A 306 7.74 6.46 6.22
N ALA A 307 8.80 5.66 6.46
CA ALA A 307 9.25 4.57 5.59
C ALA A 307 9.50 3.24 6.34
N ASN A 308 8.97 3.05 7.55
CA ASN A 308 9.17 1.83 8.33
C ASN A 308 8.30 0.66 7.83
N THR A 309 8.50 0.26 6.57
CA THR A 309 7.78 -0.86 5.96
C THR A 309 8.57 -2.17 6.03
N ASN A 310 7.87 -3.29 6.12
CA ASN A 310 8.50 -4.61 5.96
C ASN A 310 8.67 -4.90 4.47
N PHE A 311 9.83 -5.43 4.09
CA PHE A 311 10.14 -5.77 2.70
C PHE A 311 9.11 -6.74 2.08
N ASP A 312 8.61 -7.70 2.86
CA ASP A 312 7.58 -8.65 2.42
C ASP A 312 6.27 -8.00 1.95
N ARG A 313 5.97 -6.78 2.43
CA ARG A 313 4.78 -6.02 1.99
C ARG A 313 4.90 -5.46 0.57
N LEU A 314 6.11 -5.32 0.04
CA LEU A 314 6.33 -4.73 -1.29
C LEU A 314 5.66 -5.52 -2.39
N ARG A 315 5.60 -6.85 -2.25
CA ARG A 315 4.86 -7.69 -3.19
C ARG A 315 3.38 -7.29 -3.26
N HIS A 316 2.73 -7.21 -2.11
CA HIS A 316 1.32 -6.83 -2.01
C HIS A 316 1.08 -5.40 -2.55
N ILE A 317 1.96 -4.47 -2.22
CA ILE A 317 1.90 -3.08 -2.72
C ILE A 317 2.00 -3.06 -4.24
N SER A 318 3.00 -3.75 -4.82
CA SER A 318 3.22 -3.81 -6.25
C SER A 318 2.01 -4.38 -7.01
N GLU A 319 1.40 -5.44 -6.48
CA GLU A 319 0.24 -6.11 -7.10
C GLU A 319 -1.02 -5.27 -7.12
N ARG A 320 -1.18 -4.32 -6.18
CA ARG A 320 -2.36 -3.45 -6.07
C ARG A 320 -2.16 -2.09 -6.74
N THR A 321 -0.94 -1.73 -7.04
CA THR A 321 -0.61 -0.42 -7.60
C THR A 321 -1.29 -0.16 -8.95
N GLU A 322 -1.26 -1.11 -9.86
CA GLU A 322 -1.85 -0.95 -11.20
C GLU A 322 -3.38 -0.81 -11.13
N ILE A 323 -4.01 -1.46 -10.15
CA ILE A 323 -5.45 -1.31 -9.87
C ILE A 323 -5.72 0.10 -9.33
N GLY A 324 -4.94 0.56 -8.37
CA GLY A 324 -5.07 1.90 -7.78
C GLY A 324 -4.81 3.04 -8.77
N GLU A 325 -3.96 2.80 -9.77
CA GLU A 325 -3.74 3.71 -10.91
C GLU A 325 -4.81 3.57 -12.00
N LYS A 326 -5.79 2.66 -11.84
CA LYS A 326 -6.82 2.32 -12.84
C LYS A 326 -6.21 1.89 -14.18
N ARG A 327 -5.09 1.17 -14.12
CA ARG A 327 -4.35 0.67 -15.28
C ARG A 327 -4.52 -0.83 -15.51
N GLU A 328 -5.16 -1.54 -14.60
CA GLU A 328 -5.48 -2.96 -14.74
C GLU A 328 -6.97 -3.18 -14.48
N ALA A 329 -7.61 -3.96 -15.34
CA ALA A 329 -8.93 -4.53 -15.13
C ALA A 329 -8.78 -6.03 -14.84
N ILE A 330 -9.45 -6.53 -13.79
CA ILE A 330 -9.53 -7.95 -13.45
C ILE A 330 -10.91 -8.46 -13.85
N LEU A 331 -10.96 -9.41 -14.77
CA LEU A 331 -12.20 -9.90 -15.34
C LEU A 331 -12.33 -11.41 -15.16
N SER A 332 -13.54 -11.89 -14.92
CA SER A 332 -13.94 -13.28 -15.18
C SER A 332 -14.68 -13.32 -16.51
N VAL A 333 -14.21 -14.15 -17.43
CA VAL A 333 -14.82 -14.26 -18.77
C VAL A 333 -15.14 -15.72 -19.04
N THR A 334 -16.34 -15.98 -19.58
CA THR A 334 -16.72 -17.31 -20.06
C THR A 334 -16.40 -17.44 -21.54
N ILE A 335 -15.66 -18.48 -21.90
CA ILE A 335 -15.30 -18.82 -23.29
C ILE A 335 -15.74 -20.24 -23.63
N PRO A 336 -15.98 -20.58 -24.93
CA PRO A 336 -16.23 -21.96 -25.33
C PRO A 336 -15.05 -22.87 -25.00
N GLU A 337 -15.33 -24.07 -24.49
CA GLU A 337 -14.31 -25.09 -24.19
C GLU A 337 -13.94 -25.88 -25.48
N GLN A 338 -13.16 -25.21 -26.33
CA GLN A 338 -12.71 -25.81 -27.60
C GLN A 338 -11.34 -25.26 -28.04
N PRO A 339 -10.57 -26.02 -28.82
CA PRO A 339 -9.28 -25.58 -29.35
C PRO A 339 -9.40 -24.24 -30.09
N GLY A 340 -8.52 -23.29 -29.76
CA GLY A 340 -8.50 -21.96 -30.39
C GLY A 340 -9.28 -20.87 -29.64
N SER A 341 -10.09 -21.19 -28.63
CA SER A 341 -10.86 -20.21 -27.86
C SER A 341 -10.01 -19.17 -27.16
N PHE A 342 -8.85 -19.55 -26.59
CA PHE A 342 -7.91 -18.59 -26.02
C PHE A 342 -7.41 -17.56 -27.02
N ARG A 343 -7.04 -18.04 -28.22
CA ARG A 343 -6.58 -17.14 -29.28
C ARG A 343 -7.69 -16.22 -29.75
N ALA A 344 -8.91 -16.73 -29.90
CA ALA A 344 -10.08 -15.94 -30.26
C ALA A 344 -10.35 -14.85 -29.19
N PHE A 345 -10.29 -15.21 -27.91
CA PHE A 345 -10.43 -14.28 -26.80
C PHE A 345 -9.31 -13.21 -26.79
N CYS A 346 -8.03 -13.61 -26.90
CA CYS A 346 -6.92 -12.64 -26.95
C CYS A 346 -7.04 -11.68 -28.16
N ASN A 347 -7.55 -12.15 -29.31
CA ASN A 347 -7.87 -11.27 -30.42
C ASN A 347 -9.04 -10.32 -30.10
N ALA A 348 -10.03 -10.77 -29.32
CA ALA A 348 -11.15 -9.95 -28.92
C ALA A 348 -10.74 -8.82 -27.95
N VAL A 349 -9.79 -9.08 -27.03
CA VAL A 349 -9.16 -8.06 -26.15
C VAL A 349 -8.43 -7.00 -26.98
N GLY A 350 -7.84 -7.38 -28.10
CA GLY A 350 -7.15 -6.50 -29.04
C GLY A 350 -5.63 -6.43 -28.80
N ARG A 351 -4.92 -5.94 -29.83
CA ARG A 351 -3.45 -5.88 -29.82
C ARG A 351 -2.86 -4.70 -29.04
N GLN A 352 -3.67 -3.72 -28.68
CA GLN A 352 -3.23 -2.51 -27.97
C GLN A 352 -3.23 -2.68 -26.46
N ARG A 353 -3.95 -3.66 -25.94
CA ARG A 353 -4.02 -3.99 -24.51
C ARG A 353 -3.13 -5.19 -24.23
N SER A 354 -2.34 -5.11 -23.16
CA SER A 354 -1.55 -6.25 -22.65
C SER A 354 -2.38 -7.07 -21.69
N ILE A 355 -2.29 -8.40 -21.79
CA ILE A 355 -2.82 -9.29 -20.76
C ILE A 355 -1.76 -9.39 -19.67
N THR A 356 -2.10 -9.05 -18.43
CA THR A 356 -1.21 -9.05 -17.27
C THR A 356 -1.26 -10.38 -16.52
N GLU A 357 -2.42 -11.03 -16.56
CA GLU A 357 -2.66 -12.31 -15.90
C GLU A 357 -3.68 -13.13 -16.69
N PHE A 358 -3.49 -14.45 -16.72
CA PHE A 358 -4.42 -15.37 -17.38
C PHE A 358 -4.39 -16.73 -16.66
N ASN A 359 -5.50 -17.07 -15.98
CA ASN A 359 -5.66 -18.32 -15.25
C ASN A 359 -6.84 -19.11 -15.78
N TYR A 360 -6.61 -20.36 -16.08
CA TYR A 360 -7.61 -21.29 -16.59
C TYR A 360 -7.30 -22.73 -16.18
N ARG A 361 -8.37 -23.48 -15.92
CA ARG A 361 -8.34 -24.93 -15.74
C ARG A 361 -9.55 -25.56 -16.42
N TYR A 362 -9.34 -26.62 -17.18
CA TYR A 362 -10.36 -27.42 -17.84
C TYR A 362 -11.38 -28.02 -16.85
N ALA A 363 -12.67 -27.96 -17.15
CA ALA A 363 -13.74 -28.38 -16.25
C ALA A 363 -14.82 -29.31 -16.91
N ASP A 364 -14.61 -29.75 -18.14
CA ASP A 364 -15.54 -30.66 -18.89
C ASP A 364 -17.02 -30.19 -18.88
N THR A 365 -17.26 -28.90 -19.09
CA THR A 365 -18.61 -28.31 -19.06
C THR A 365 -19.07 -27.70 -20.39
N GLY A 366 -18.28 -27.83 -21.46
CA GLY A 366 -18.53 -27.16 -22.75
C GLY A 366 -18.23 -25.66 -22.74
N GLU A 367 -18.11 -25.05 -21.56
CA GLU A 367 -17.74 -23.66 -21.35
C GLU A 367 -16.63 -23.58 -20.29
N ALA A 368 -15.69 -22.67 -20.51
CA ALA A 368 -14.60 -22.38 -19.58
C ALA A 368 -14.72 -21.00 -18.97
N ARG A 369 -14.46 -20.88 -17.68
CA ARG A 369 -14.31 -19.60 -17.01
C ARG A 369 -12.83 -19.28 -16.85
N ILE A 370 -12.41 -18.17 -17.45
CA ILE A 370 -11.05 -17.66 -17.32
C ILE A 370 -11.03 -16.48 -16.37
N PHE A 371 -9.97 -16.41 -15.58
CA PHE A 371 -9.62 -15.25 -14.79
C PHE A 371 -8.52 -14.50 -15.52
N VAL A 372 -8.76 -13.24 -15.89
CA VAL A 372 -7.83 -12.48 -16.72
C VAL A 372 -7.62 -11.07 -16.18
N GLY A 373 -6.36 -10.66 -16.10
CA GLY A 373 -5.94 -9.27 -15.92
C GLY A 373 -5.64 -8.65 -17.27
N VAL A 374 -6.12 -7.44 -17.52
CA VAL A 374 -5.91 -6.71 -18.77
C VAL A 374 -5.46 -5.30 -18.46
N GLN A 375 -4.38 -4.85 -19.08
CA GLN A 375 -3.92 -3.48 -18.98
C GLN A 375 -4.89 -2.54 -19.70
N VAL A 376 -5.32 -1.49 -19.00
CA VAL A 376 -6.26 -0.47 -19.49
C VAL A 376 -5.71 0.93 -19.31
N SER A 377 -6.22 1.90 -20.07
CA SER A 377 -5.86 3.31 -19.96
C SER A 377 -6.81 4.02 -18.99
N PRO A 378 -6.29 4.68 -17.93
CA PRO A 378 -7.14 5.39 -16.96
C PRO A 378 -7.85 6.61 -17.55
N GLU A 379 -7.34 7.19 -18.66
CA GLU A 379 -7.81 8.47 -19.20
C GLU A 379 -9.06 8.35 -20.09
N ARG A 380 -9.48 7.15 -20.47
CA ARG A 380 -10.48 6.93 -21.53
C ARG A 380 -11.72 6.14 -21.13
N GLY A 381 -11.90 5.81 -19.85
CA GLY A 381 -12.94 4.84 -19.47
C GLY A 381 -12.73 3.47 -20.16
N ASP A 382 -11.48 3.10 -20.39
CA ASP A 382 -11.09 1.93 -21.17
C ASP A 382 -11.49 0.61 -20.50
N ARG A 383 -11.62 0.62 -19.15
CA ARG A 383 -12.13 -0.54 -18.39
C ARG A 383 -13.58 -0.85 -18.75
N GLU A 384 -14.44 0.14 -18.72
CA GLU A 384 -15.85 0.04 -19.06
C GLU A 384 -16.01 -0.33 -20.54
N SER A 385 -15.27 0.35 -21.42
CA SER A 385 -15.25 0.04 -22.86
C SER A 385 -14.82 -1.39 -23.15
N LEU A 386 -13.81 -1.91 -22.44
CA LEU A 386 -13.35 -3.29 -22.60
C LEU A 386 -14.47 -4.30 -22.24
N VAL A 387 -15.18 -4.07 -21.13
CA VAL A 387 -16.30 -4.94 -20.70
C VAL A 387 -17.41 -4.91 -21.74
N GLU A 388 -17.77 -3.73 -22.25
CA GLU A 388 -18.79 -3.56 -23.29
C GLU A 388 -18.37 -4.22 -24.61
N GLU A 389 -17.13 -4.01 -25.06
CA GLU A 389 -16.59 -4.61 -26.29
C GLU A 389 -16.59 -6.14 -26.26
N LEU A 390 -16.18 -6.73 -25.12
CA LEU A 390 -16.20 -8.19 -24.96
C LEU A 390 -17.62 -8.73 -24.89
N SER A 391 -18.52 -8.06 -24.18
CA SER A 391 -19.93 -8.43 -24.11
C SER A 391 -20.63 -8.36 -25.47
N ALA A 392 -20.36 -7.32 -26.27
CA ALA A 392 -20.87 -7.16 -27.62
C ALA A 392 -20.37 -8.26 -28.59
N LYS A 393 -19.19 -8.84 -28.33
CA LYS A 393 -18.62 -9.98 -29.06
C LYS A 393 -19.17 -11.34 -28.56
N GLY A 394 -20.14 -11.33 -27.62
CA GLY A 394 -20.80 -12.52 -27.12
C GLY A 394 -20.09 -13.23 -25.97
N TYR A 395 -19.10 -12.61 -25.34
CA TYR A 395 -18.47 -13.16 -24.14
C TYR A 395 -19.23 -12.73 -22.88
N PRO A 396 -19.72 -13.65 -22.03
CA PRO A 396 -20.17 -13.31 -20.69
C PRO A 396 -18.98 -12.80 -19.85
N VAL A 397 -19.04 -11.56 -19.39
CA VAL A 397 -17.98 -10.89 -18.63
C VAL A 397 -18.49 -10.45 -17.27
N ILE A 398 -17.70 -10.69 -16.23
CA ILE A 398 -17.92 -10.14 -14.88
C ILE A 398 -16.65 -9.34 -14.51
N ASP A 399 -16.83 -8.05 -14.24
CA ASP A 399 -15.76 -7.21 -13.73
C ASP A 399 -15.51 -7.50 -12.24
N LEU A 400 -14.30 -7.95 -11.92
CA LEU A 400 -13.85 -8.31 -10.58
C LEU A 400 -12.79 -7.34 -10.03
N THR A 401 -12.53 -6.23 -10.74
CA THR A 401 -11.46 -5.28 -10.38
C THR A 401 -11.59 -4.75 -8.96
N ASP A 402 -12.82 -4.53 -8.49
CA ASP A 402 -13.09 -4.03 -7.13
C ASP A 402 -13.41 -5.15 -6.12
N ASN A 403 -13.29 -6.43 -6.52
CA ASN A 403 -13.58 -7.57 -5.67
C ASN A 403 -12.35 -8.00 -4.87
N GLU A 404 -12.37 -7.78 -3.54
CA GLU A 404 -11.25 -8.09 -2.64
C GLU A 404 -10.89 -9.59 -2.62
N MET A 405 -11.88 -10.49 -2.67
CA MET A 405 -11.60 -11.93 -2.71
C MET A 405 -10.87 -12.31 -4.01
N ALA A 406 -11.24 -11.71 -5.14
CA ALA A 406 -10.55 -11.92 -6.40
C ALA A 406 -9.10 -11.43 -6.34
N LYS A 407 -8.86 -10.24 -5.79
CA LYS A 407 -7.53 -9.63 -5.65
C LYS A 407 -6.63 -10.38 -4.67
N LEU A 408 -7.16 -10.87 -3.56
CA LEU A 408 -6.38 -11.46 -2.48
C LEU A 408 -6.20 -12.98 -2.60
N HIS A 409 -7.11 -13.68 -3.24
CA HIS A 409 -7.12 -15.14 -3.25
C HIS A 409 -7.22 -15.74 -4.65
N VAL A 410 -8.24 -15.39 -5.43
CA VAL A 410 -8.53 -16.07 -6.70
C VAL A 410 -7.39 -15.92 -7.70
N ARG A 411 -6.76 -14.75 -7.78
CA ARG A 411 -5.63 -14.50 -8.70
C ARG A 411 -4.39 -15.36 -8.43
N TYR A 412 -4.31 -16.05 -7.29
CA TYR A 412 -3.20 -16.95 -6.94
C TYR A 412 -3.54 -18.43 -7.13
N MET A 413 -4.79 -18.73 -7.49
CA MET A 413 -5.25 -20.10 -7.67
C MET A 413 -5.05 -20.55 -9.11
N VAL A 414 -4.29 -21.61 -9.31
CA VAL A 414 -4.03 -22.22 -10.64
C VAL A 414 -5.15 -23.19 -11.05
N GLY A 415 -6.35 -23.03 -10.49
CA GLY A 415 -7.55 -23.77 -10.93
C GLY A 415 -7.74 -25.19 -10.39
N GLY A 416 -6.85 -25.71 -9.52
CA GLY A 416 -7.03 -27.00 -8.85
C GLY A 416 -6.66 -28.22 -9.73
N ARG A 417 -7.06 -29.42 -9.30
CA ARG A 417 -6.75 -30.69 -9.98
C ARG A 417 -7.58 -30.86 -11.26
N ALA A 418 -6.97 -31.53 -12.24
CA ALA A 418 -7.68 -31.95 -13.44
C ALA A 418 -8.83 -32.91 -13.09
N PRO A 419 -9.99 -32.83 -13.78
CA PRO A 419 -11.01 -33.86 -13.69
C PRO A 419 -10.42 -35.25 -14.06
N ALA A 420 -10.88 -36.30 -13.39
CA ALA A 420 -10.37 -37.66 -13.61
C ALA A 420 -10.46 -38.16 -15.09
N ALA A 421 -11.27 -37.49 -15.91
CA ALA A 421 -11.41 -37.79 -17.33
C ALA A 421 -10.31 -37.16 -18.23
N SER A 422 -9.47 -36.27 -17.72
CA SER A 422 -8.39 -35.61 -18.50
C SER A 422 -7.11 -36.45 -18.51
N VAL A 423 -7.21 -37.70 -18.88
CA VAL A 423 -6.23 -38.78 -18.63
C VAL A 423 -4.88 -38.66 -19.34
N GLU A 424 -4.65 -37.71 -20.24
CA GLU A 424 -3.40 -37.60 -21.00
C GLU A 424 -2.83 -36.20 -21.03
N GLU A 425 -2.80 -35.54 -19.85
CA GLU A 425 -2.21 -34.19 -19.72
C GLU A 425 -0.68 -34.25 -19.71
N ILE A 426 -0.05 -33.33 -20.44
CA ILE A 426 1.38 -33.03 -20.37
C ILE A 426 1.52 -31.53 -20.04
N VAL A 427 2.43 -31.20 -19.12
CA VAL A 427 2.61 -29.82 -18.68
C VAL A 427 3.97 -29.28 -19.06
N TYR A 428 3.97 -28.13 -19.70
CA TYR A 428 5.20 -27.42 -20.08
C TYR A 428 5.24 -26.04 -19.43
N ARG A 429 6.43 -25.63 -19.03
CA ARG A 429 6.75 -24.24 -18.66
C ARG A 429 7.47 -23.58 -19.82
N PHE A 430 7.02 -22.37 -20.19
CA PHE A 430 7.61 -21.55 -21.25
C PHE A 430 8.15 -20.24 -20.72
N GLU A 431 9.23 -19.75 -21.34
CA GLU A 431 9.71 -18.37 -21.17
C GLU A 431 9.87 -17.71 -22.55
N PHE A 432 9.39 -16.46 -22.66
CA PHE A 432 9.54 -15.65 -23.87
C PHE A 432 9.60 -14.15 -23.52
N PRO A 433 10.20 -13.29 -24.41
CA PRO A 433 10.28 -11.87 -24.16
C PRO A 433 8.92 -11.22 -23.93
N GLU A 434 8.81 -10.46 -22.82
CA GLU A 434 7.58 -9.77 -22.44
C GLU A 434 7.43 -8.45 -23.20
N ARG A 435 6.30 -8.24 -23.84
CA ARG A 435 5.91 -7.01 -24.53
C ARG A 435 4.43 -7.04 -24.84
N PRO A 436 3.78 -5.90 -25.12
CA PRO A 436 2.39 -5.88 -25.57
C PRO A 436 2.13 -6.86 -26.70
N GLY A 437 1.14 -7.72 -26.54
CA GLY A 437 0.80 -8.79 -27.50
C GLY A 437 1.68 -10.05 -27.44
N ALA A 438 2.61 -10.17 -26.47
CA ALA A 438 3.49 -11.33 -26.33
C ALA A 438 2.71 -12.63 -26.14
N LEU A 439 1.70 -12.65 -25.27
CA LEU A 439 0.84 -13.80 -25.04
C LEU A 439 0.09 -14.21 -26.32
N LEU A 440 -0.50 -13.27 -27.04
CA LEU A 440 -1.18 -13.56 -28.30
C LEU A 440 -0.20 -14.12 -29.35
N ASN A 441 1.01 -13.58 -29.45
CA ASN A 441 2.07 -14.09 -30.33
C ASN A 441 2.47 -15.52 -29.97
N PHE A 442 2.55 -15.83 -28.67
CA PHE A 442 2.80 -17.18 -28.16
C PHE A 442 1.68 -18.14 -28.57
N LEU A 443 0.42 -17.79 -28.32
CA LEU A 443 -0.75 -18.62 -28.69
C LEU A 443 -0.88 -18.79 -30.21
N ASN A 444 -0.55 -17.78 -31.02
CA ASN A 444 -0.51 -17.90 -32.47
C ASN A 444 0.53 -18.92 -32.95
N LYS A 445 1.66 -19.03 -32.26
CA LYS A 445 2.72 -19.99 -32.59
C LYS A 445 2.39 -21.41 -32.13
N LEU A 446 1.66 -21.56 -31.00
CA LEU A 446 1.16 -22.86 -30.55
C LEU A 446 0.18 -23.48 -31.56
N GLY A 447 -0.52 -22.65 -32.34
CA GLY A 447 -1.47 -23.12 -33.35
C GLY A 447 -2.74 -23.74 -32.76
N HIS A 448 -3.37 -24.68 -33.50
CA HIS A 448 -4.65 -25.32 -33.15
C HIS A 448 -4.55 -26.82 -32.87
N GLY A 449 -3.33 -27.35 -32.80
CA GLY A 449 -3.13 -28.82 -32.83
C GLY A 449 -3.54 -29.54 -31.56
N TRP A 450 -3.54 -28.85 -30.39
CA TRP A 450 -3.78 -29.50 -29.09
C TRP A 450 -4.71 -28.66 -28.21
N ASN A 451 -5.52 -29.34 -27.43
CA ASN A 451 -6.36 -28.67 -26.44
C ASN A 451 -5.55 -28.27 -25.22
N ILE A 452 -5.74 -27.03 -24.74
CA ILE A 452 -5.12 -26.52 -23.52
C ILE A 452 -6.01 -26.90 -22.34
N SER A 453 -5.48 -27.62 -21.37
CA SER A 453 -6.18 -28.08 -20.17
C SER A 453 -5.82 -27.29 -18.90
N LEU A 454 -4.66 -26.66 -18.91
CA LEU A 454 -4.17 -25.78 -17.86
C LEU A 454 -3.49 -24.56 -18.50
N PHE A 455 -3.76 -23.38 -18.01
CA PHE A 455 -3.04 -22.20 -18.43
C PHE A 455 -2.85 -21.24 -17.26
N HIS A 456 -1.60 -20.95 -16.94
CA HIS A 456 -1.26 -19.97 -15.92
C HIS A 456 -0.18 -19.03 -16.47
N TYR A 457 -0.54 -17.78 -16.58
CA TYR A 457 0.35 -16.69 -16.98
C TYR A 457 0.17 -15.50 -16.05
N ARG A 458 1.29 -14.91 -15.64
CA ARG A 458 1.30 -13.67 -14.88
C ARG A 458 2.53 -12.85 -15.24
N ASN A 459 2.31 -11.58 -15.57
CA ASN A 459 3.38 -10.61 -15.75
C ASN A 459 3.88 -10.15 -14.37
N HIS A 460 5.17 -10.38 -14.11
CA HIS A 460 5.85 -9.99 -12.87
C HIS A 460 6.75 -8.76 -13.05
N GLY A 461 6.60 -8.01 -14.18
CA GLY A 461 7.46 -6.87 -14.49
C GLY A 461 8.89 -7.26 -14.90
N ALA A 462 9.11 -8.53 -15.27
CA ALA A 462 10.38 -9.02 -15.80
C ALA A 462 10.42 -8.88 -17.33
N ASP A 463 11.63 -8.85 -17.90
CA ASP A 463 11.83 -8.80 -19.35
C ASP A 463 11.32 -10.05 -20.09
N PHE A 464 11.05 -11.13 -19.35
CA PHE A 464 10.55 -12.40 -19.87
C PHE A 464 9.26 -12.83 -19.17
N ALA A 465 8.25 -13.15 -19.97
CA ALA A 465 7.03 -13.82 -19.53
C ALA A 465 7.31 -15.27 -19.14
N ARG A 466 6.61 -15.75 -18.10
CA ARG A 466 6.65 -17.14 -17.66
C ARG A 466 5.24 -17.71 -17.69
N VAL A 467 5.07 -18.81 -18.42
CA VAL A 467 3.77 -19.43 -18.65
C VAL A 467 3.83 -20.92 -18.31
N LEU A 468 2.83 -21.41 -17.56
CA LEU A 468 2.62 -22.84 -17.36
C LEU A 468 1.43 -23.25 -18.19
N VAL A 469 1.60 -24.27 -19.06
CA VAL A 469 0.55 -24.74 -19.97
C VAL A 469 0.43 -26.24 -19.87
N GLY A 470 -0.78 -26.72 -19.58
CA GLY A 470 -1.15 -28.14 -19.72
C GLY A 470 -1.80 -28.37 -21.08
N PHE A 471 -1.45 -29.47 -21.72
CA PHE A 471 -2.02 -29.91 -22.99
C PHE A 471 -2.63 -31.29 -22.86
N GLN A 472 -3.83 -31.48 -23.41
CA GLN A 472 -4.42 -32.80 -23.60
C GLN A 472 -3.85 -33.43 -24.88
N VAL A 473 -2.93 -34.40 -24.71
CA VAL A 473 -2.20 -35.00 -25.82
C VAL A 473 -2.20 -36.51 -25.68
N PRO A 474 -2.86 -37.23 -26.62
CA PRO A 474 -2.80 -38.69 -26.68
C PRO A 474 -1.36 -39.20 -26.71
N LYS A 475 -1.08 -40.32 -26.06
CA LYS A 475 0.30 -40.89 -25.96
C LYS A 475 0.99 -41.01 -27.31
N LYS A 476 0.23 -41.37 -28.38
CA LYS A 476 0.74 -41.50 -29.75
C LYS A 476 1.25 -40.16 -30.33
N ASP A 477 0.74 -39.03 -29.88
CA ASP A 477 1.02 -37.68 -30.43
C ASP A 477 2.05 -36.89 -29.61
N ARG A 478 2.50 -37.42 -28.46
CA ARG A 478 3.48 -36.77 -27.56
C ARG A 478 4.81 -36.45 -28.24
N ARG A 479 5.26 -37.35 -29.12
CA ARG A 479 6.48 -37.13 -29.89
C ARG A 479 6.34 -35.96 -30.86
N ALA A 480 5.22 -35.84 -31.53
CA ALA A 480 4.92 -34.74 -32.45
C ALA A 480 4.87 -33.38 -31.72
N LEU A 481 4.31 -33.34 -30.49
CA LEU A 481 4.34 -32.16 -29.65
C LEU A 481 5.76 -31.74 -29.26
N ALA A 482 6.59 -32.70 -28.83
CA ALA A 482 7.98 -32.42 -28.46
C ALA A 482 8.81 -31.92 -29.65
N GLU A 483 8.64 -32.53 -30.84
CA GLU A 483 9.28 -32.11 -32.10
C GLU A 483 8.82 -30.68 -32.49
N PHE A 484 7.55 -30.38 -32.33
CA PHE A 484 7.00 -29.03 -32.58
C PHE A 484 7.65 -27.98 -31.67
N PHE A 485 7.77 -28.20 -30.35
CA PHE A 485 8.42 -27.25 -29.43
C PHE A 485 9.91 -27.12 -29.73
N ALA A 486 10.61 -28.22 -30.07
CA ALA A 486 12.00 -28.16 -30.48
C ALA A 486 12.18 -27.32 -31.75
N GLN A 487 11.27 -27.43 -32.71
CA GLN A 487 11.28 -26.60 -33.93
C GLN A 487 10.99 -25.13 -33.59
N MET A 488 9.99 -24.86 -32.76
CA MET A 488 9.63 -23.50 -32.33
C MET A 488 10.83 -22.79 -31.64
N ALA A 489 11.53 -23.47 -30.74
CA ALA A 489 12.69 -22.95 -30.07
C ALA A 489 13.87 -22.68 -31.05
N ARG A 490 14.09 -23.56 -32.05
CA ARG A 490 15.13 -23.36 -33.08
C ARG A 490 14.84 -22.17 -33.98
N VAL A 491 13.60 -22.05 -34.45
CA VAL A 491 13.20 -21.00 -35.41
C VAL A 491 13.17 -19.62 -34.77
N HIS A 492 12.70 -19.54 -33.51
CA HIS A 492 12.44 -18.28 -32.85
C HIS A 492 13.45 -17.89 -31.79
N ARG A 493 14.46 -18.72 -31.47
CA ARG A 493 15.60 -18.51 -30.53
C ARG A 493 15.32 -17.76 -29.22
N VAL A 494 14.07 -17.29 -29.02
CA VAL A 494 13.62 -16.47 -27.89
C VAL A 494 12.62 -17.21 -27.01
N TYR A 495 12.27 -18.47 -27.35
CA TYR A 495 11.37 -19.30 -26.57
C TYR A 495 12.15 -20.43 -25.91
N ASN A 496 12.18 -20.42 -24.58
CA ASN A 496 12.64 -21.54 -23.79
C ASN A 496 11.43 -22.36 -23.32
N TYR A 497 11.59 -23.68 -23.20
CA TYR A 497 10.55 -24.54 -22.67
C TYR A 497 11.13 -25.70 -21.86
N TRP A 498 10.38 -26.15 -20.88
CA TRP A 498 10.71 -27.31 -20.03
C TRP A 498 9.49 -28.18 -19.86
N ASP A 499 9.67 -29.50 -19.97
CA ASP A 499 8.64 -30.47 -19.60
C ASP A 499 8.58 -30.57 -18.07
N GLU A 500 7.43 -30.23 -17.50
CA GLU A 500 7.17 -30.25 -16.05
C GLU A 500 6.21 -31.37 -15.64
N SER A 501 5.88 -32.31 -16.56
CA SER A 501 4.93 -33.39 -16.31
C SER A 501 5.36 -34.34 -15.18
N GLU A 502 6.66 -34.49 -14.98
CA GLU A 502 7.25 -35.30 -13.91
C GLU A 502 7.57 -34.47 -12.65
N ASN A 503 7.34 -33.16 -12.68
CA ASN A 503 7.64 -32.27 -11.56
C ASN A 503 6.78 -32.64 -10.33
N PRO A 504 7.40 -32.86 -9.14
CA PRO A 504 6.65 -33.20 -7.93
C PRO A 504 5.56 -32.22 -7.55
N ALA A 505 5.77 -30.90 -7.78
CA ALA A 505 4.76 -29.89 -7.50
C ALA A 505 3.51 -30.04 -8.40
N TYR A 506 3.71 -30.33 -9.69
CA TYR A 506 2.60 -30.62 -10.58
C TYR A 506 1.82 -31.87 -10.10
N ARG A 507 2.49 -32.99 -9.89
CA ARG A 507 1.88 -34.27 -9.47
C ARG A 507 1.13 -34.18 -8.13
N LEU A 508 1.61 -33.38 -7.17
CA LEU A 508 1.01 -33.27 -5.84
C LEU A 508 -0.21 -32.33 -5.81
N PHE A 509 -0.19 -31.27 -6.62
CA PHE A 509 -1.15 -30.18 -6.48
C PHE A 509 -2.04 -29.92 -7.70
N LEU A 510 -1.61 -30.27 -8.90
CA LEU A 510 -2.29 -29.95 -10.16
C LEU A 510 -2.66 -31.17 -10.99
N GLY A 511 -1.87 -32.27 -10.92
CA GLY A 511 -2.09 -33.52 -11.63
C GLY A 511 -3.04 -34.51 -10.96
#